data_933a27568266a99490a530e742147521
#
_entry.id   933a27568266a99490a530e742147521
#
_cell.length_a   1.000
_cell.length_b   1.000
_cell.length_c   1.000
_cell.angle_alpha   90.00
_cell.angle_beta   90.00
_cell.angle_gamma   90.00
#
_symmetry.space_group_name_H-M   'P 1'
#
loop_
_entity.id
_entity.type
_entity.pdbx_description
1 polymer ?
#
loop_
_entity_poly.entity_id
_entity_poly.type
_entity_poly.pdbx_seq_one_letter_code
_entity_poly.pdbx_strand_id
1 'polypeptide(L)'
;MFTGIVETIGTVAQYIEHDASESGGNGVSLTIADAASILGDCHLGDSIAVNGTCLTVTHFDTDSFKVGISQETLKRTNLGLLRQGDKVNLERAISGDVRFGGHMVQGHIDTVAEIINQQKETNSIIYTFKLRDPEFINYIVHKGFICIDGTSLTVISVDYKTNTFQIMMVAYTQSKVIMPLKKLGDFVNIEVDLTGKLIAQQVQIALQHQLSDDAPADTPLKAYIDRLIEAKLASTK
;
A
#
# COMPACT_ATOMS: atom_id res chain seq x y z
N MET A 1 -2.54 12.65 0.00
CA MET A 1 -3.73 11.79 0.18
C MET A 1 -4.35 11.52 -1.17
N PHE A 2 -4.81 10.27 -1.37
CA PHE A 2 -5.32 9.73 -2.63
C PHE A 2 -6.62 8.96 -2.36
N THR A 3 -7.32 8.57 -3.44
CA THR A 3 -8.56 7.79 -3.36
C THR A 3 -8.35 6.31 -3.69
N GLY A 4 -7.22 5.97 -4.31
CA GLY A 4 -6.96 4.67 -4.91
C GLY A 4 -7.68 4.46 -6.25
N ILE A 5 -8.05 5.54 -6.92
CA ILE A 5 -8.61 5.51 -8.27
C ILE A 5 -7.53 5.99 -9.25
N VAL A 6 -6.95 5.05 -9.98
CA VAL A 6 -5.93 5.34 -10.99
C VAL A 6 -6.50 6.25 -12.08
N GLU A 7 -5.88 7.39 -12.31
CA GLU A 7 -6.31 8.36 -13.31
C GLU A 7 -5.75 8.03 -14.70
N THR A 8 -4.47 7.63 -14.75
CA THR A 8 -3.79 7.28 -16.00
C THR A 8 -2.66 6.27 -15.77
N ILE A 9 -2.19 5.68 -16.87
CA ILE A 9 -1.02 4.81 -16.88
C ILE A 9 0.12 5.58 -17.55
N GLY A 10 1.18 5.85 -16.77
CA GLY A 10 2.41 6.44 -17.28
C GLY A 10 3.43 5.40 -17.70
N THR A 11 4.53 5.89 -18.27
CA THR A 11 5.67 5.08 -18.69
C THR A 11 6.96 5.60 -18.06
N VAL A 12 7.77 4.73 -17.49
CA VAL A 12 9.10 5.08 -16.99
C VAL A 12 9.97 5.50 -18.19
N ALA A 13 10.19 6.81 -18.34
CA ALA A 13 11.06 7.35 -19.38
C ALA A 13 12.53 7.23 -18.99
N GLN A 14 12.84 7.39 -17.69
CA GLN A 14 14.21 7.30 -17.19
C GLN A 14 14.24 6.87 -15.72
N TYR A 15 15.22 6.04 -15.37
CA TYR A 15 15.57 5.67 -14.01
C TYR A 15 17.06 6.00 -13.79
N ILE A 16 17.37 6.85 -12.82
CA ILE A 16 18.75 7.27 -12.52
C ILE A 16 19.05 6.90 -11.06
N GLU A 17 20.07 6.05 -10.82
CA GLU A 17 20.47 5.63 -9.46
C GLU A 17 21.19 6.73 -8.67
N HIS A 18 21.94 7.60 -9.37
CA HIS A 18 22.66 8.73 -8.80
C HIS A 18 22.44 9.98 -9.63
N ASP A 19 21.35 10.67 -9.34
CA ASP A 19 20.99 11.89 -10.06
C ASP A 19 21.58 13.12 -9.37
N ALA A 20 22.69 13.59 -9.88
CA ALA A 20 23.41 14.77 -9.36
C ALA A 20 22.79 16.11 -9.81
N SER A 21 21.68 16.10 -10.57
CA SER A 21 20.97 17.34 -10.91
C SER A 21 20.29 17.93 -9.69
N GLU A 22 19.97 19.22 -9.73
CA GLU A 22 19.23 19.91 -8.66
C GLU A 22 17.89 19.20 -8.38
N SER A 23 17.15 18.80 -9.42
CA SER A 23 15.88 18.07 -9.31
C SER A 23 16.03 16.61 -8.87
N GLY A 24 17.23 16.03 -8.93
CA GLY A 24 17.53 14.65 -8.51
C GLY A 24 18.05 14.52 -7.08
N GLY A 25 18.53 15.61 -6.48
CA GLY A 25 18.94 15.69 -5.08
C GLY A 25 20.04 14.70 -4.68
N ASN A 26 20.93 14.29 -5.60
CA ASN A 26 21.98 13.27 -5.42
C ASN A 26 21.45 11.88 -5.02
N GLY A 27 20.18 11.58 -5.28
CA GLY A 27 19.53 10.31 -4.97
C GLY A 27 19.05 9.56 -6.21
N VAL A 28 18.19 8.56 -5.98
CA VAL A 28 17.48 7.89 -7.06
C VAL A 28 16.38 8.80 -7.58
N SER A 29 16.24 8.90 -8.90
CA SER A 29 15.13 9.62 -9.53
C SER A 29 14.46 8.82 -10.63
N LEU A 30 13.15 9.05 -10.78
CA LEU A 30 12.32 8.55 -11.88
C LEU A 30 11.80 9.72 -12.69
N THR A 31 11.85 9.60 -14.01
CA THR A 31 11.07 10.44 -14.93
C THR A 31 9.97 9.58 -15.55
N ILE A 32 8.73 10.03 -15.45
CA ILE A 32 7.55 9.34 -15.96
C ILE A 32 6.95 10.18 -17.09
N ALA A 33 6.80 9.59 -18.24
CA ALA A 33 6.12 10.13 -19.43
C ALA A 33 4.70 9.57 -19.58
N ASP A 34 3.99 9.97 -20.63
CA ASP A 34 2.57 9.65 -20.87
C ASP A 34 1.65 10.18 -19.75
N ALA A 35 2.02 11.31 -19.13
CA ALA A 35 1.34 11.88 -17.97
C ALA A 35 0.56 13.17 -18.26
N ALA A 36 0.48 13.61 -19.52
CA ALA A 36 -0.13 14.90 -19.91
C ALA A 36 -1.54 15.12 -19.33
N SER A 37 -2.36 14.06 -19.18
CA SER A 37 -3.73 14.15 -18.67
C SER A 37 -3.83 14.59 -17.22
N ILE A 38 -2.75 14.46 -16.44
CA ILE A 38 -2.71 14.77 -15.00
C ILE A 38 -1.76 15.94 -14.65
N LEU A 39 -1.13 16.57 -15.64
CA LEU A 39 -0.14 17.63 -15.40
C LEU A 39 -0.68 19.04 -15.63
N GLY A 40 -1.93 19.18 -16.10
CA GLY A 40 -2.48 20.50 -16.47
C GLY A 40 -2.57 21.53 -15.33
N ASP A 41 -2.69 21.07 -14.10
CA ASP A 41 -2.75 21.87 -12.87
C ASP A 41 -1.59 21.57 -11.90
N CYS A 42 -0.56 20.85 -12.36
CA CYS A 42 0.57 20.45 -11.54
C CYS A 42 1.49 21.62 -11.19
N HIS A 43 2.01 21.62 -9.97
CA HIS A 43 3.04 22.55 -9.49
C HIS A 43 4.24 21.77 -8.92
N LEU A 44 5.41 22.42 -8.89
CA LEU A 44 6.56 21.86 -8.18
C LEU A 44 6.22 21.70 -6.70
N GLY A 45 6.54 20.52 -6.16
CA GLY A 45 6.22 20.16 -4.78
C GLY A 45 4.88 19.42 -4.61
N ASP A 46 4.07 19.30 -5.66
CA ASP A 46 2.85 18.49 -5.63
C ASP A 46 3.19 17.00 -5.44
N SER A 47 2.22 16.26 -4.92
CA SER A 47 2.32 14.82 -4.75
C SER A 47 1.58 14.09 -5.86
N ILE A 48 2.27 13.17 -6.53
CA ILE A 48 1.68 12.19 -7.45
C ILE A 48 1.98 10.79 -6.94
N ALA A 49 0.96 9.93 -6.86
CA ALA A 49 1.16 8.52 -6.55
C ALA A 49 1.65 7.78 -7.79
N VAL A 50 2.80 7.10 -7.67
CA VAL A 50 3.36 6.20 -8.68
C VAL A 50 3.30 4.78 -8.14
N ASN A 51 2.51 3.91 -8.77
CA ASN A 51 2.17 2.59 -8.22
C ASN A 51 1.76 2.67 -6.74
N GLY A 52 0.93 3.66 -6.39
CA GLY A 52 0.46 3.90 -5.03
C GLY A 52 1.46 4.59 -4.11
N THR A 53 2.69 4.81 -4.52
CA THR A 53 3.70 5.49 -3.70
C THR A 53 3.59 7.00 -3.88
N CYS A 54 3.33 7.74 -2.82
CA CYS A 54 3.32 9.21 -2.79
C CYS A 54 4.73 9.74 -3.03
N LEU A 55 4.93 10.45 -4.14
CA LEU A 55 6.21 11.03 -4.51
C LEU A 55 6.03 12.51 -4.86
N THR A 56 7.04 13.31 -4.48
CA THR A 56 7.03 14.76 -4.72
C THR A 56 7.59 15.09 -6.09
N VAL A 57 6.84 15.88 -6.86
CA VAL A 57 7.24 16.37 -8.17
C VAL A 57 8.36 17.40 -8.01
N THR A 58 9.53 17.10 -8.60
CA THR A 58 10.72 17.97 -8.56
C THR A 58 10.99 18.69 -9.87
N HIS A 59 10.42 18.19 -10.96
CA HIS A 59 10.43 18.80 -12.29
C HIS A 59 9.25 18.26 -13.10
N PHE A 60 8.69 19.04 -14.02
CA PHE A 60 7.68 18.56 -14.97
C PHE A 60 7.66 19.43 -16.23
N ASP A 61 7.11 18.87 -17.29
CA ASP A 61 6.76 19.56 -18.54
C ASP A 61 5.31 19.24 -18.95
N THR A 62 4.97 19.35 -20.22
CA THR A 62 3.60 19.12 -20.70
C THR A 62 3.16 17.66 -20.71
N ASP A 63 4.08 16.69 -20.67
CA ASP A 63 3.83 15.26 -20.84
C ASP A 63 4.53 14.39 -19.78
N SER A 64 5.57 14.93 -19.14
CA SER A 64 6.38 14.16 -18.19
C SER A 64 6.61 14.88 -16.88
N PHE A 65 6.87 14.10 -15.82
CA PHE A 65 7.31 14.63 -14.54
C PHE A 65 8.42 13.78 -13.93
N LYS A 66 9.21 14.40 -13.07
CA LYS A 66 10.33 13.79 -12.37
C LYS A 66 10.08 13.80 -10.87
N VAL A 67 10.46 12.72 -10.21
CA VAL A 67 10.36 12.52 -8.76
C VAL A 67 11.66 11.95 -8.21
N GLY A 68 12.01 12.33 -6.97
CA GLY A 68 13.08 11.69 -6.21
C GLY A 68 12.55 10.52 -5.37
N ILE A 69 13.37 9.48 -5.17
CA ILE A 69 13.02 8.31 -4.38
C ILE A 69 14.02 8.14 -3.23
N SER A 70 13.51 8.10 -1.99
CA SER A 70 14.32 7.86 -0.81
C SER A 70 14.75 6.39 -0.69
N GLN A 71 15.82 6.13 0.10
CA GLN A 71 16.24 4.75 0.39
C GLN A 71 15.17 3.94 1.12
N GLU A 72 14.40 4.56 2.01
CA GLU A 72 13.28 3.87 2.70
C GLU A 72 12.18 3.50 1.69
N THR A 73 11.87 4.39 0.76
CA THR A 73 10.91 4.12 -0.32
C THR A 73 11.36 2.94 -1.20
N LEU A 74 12.64 2.91 -1.60
CA LEU A 74 13.19 1.79 -2.38
C LEU A 74 13.11 0.46 -1.63
N LYS A 75 13.33 0.48 -0.32
CA LYS A 75 13.27 -0.71 0.53
C LYS A 75 11.84 -1.26 0.68
N ARG A 76 10.84 -0.38 0.75
CA ARG A 76 9.45 -0.75 1.01
C ARG A 76 8.64 -1.05 -0.24
N THR A 77 9.07 -0.59 -1.40
CA THR A 77 8.27 -0.60 -2.63
C THR A 77 8.91 -1.42 -3.75
N ASN A 78 8.13 -1.66 -4.80
CA ASN A 78 8.63 -2.26 -6.05
C ASN A 78 9.29 -1.23 -6.99
N LEU A 79 9.41 0.05 -6.60
CA LEU A 79 9.94 1.09 -7.48
C LEU A 79 11.39 0.88 -7.87
N GLY A 80 12.20 0.25 -7.00
CA GLY A 80 13.58 -0.13 -7.31
C GLY A 80 13.72 -1.21 -8.39
N LEU A 81 12.64 -1.92 -8.72
CA LEU A 81 12.60 -2.94 -9.77
C LEU A 81 12.25 -2.37 -11.14
N LEU A 82 11.75 -1.13 -11.19
CA LEU A 82 11.34 -0.48 -12.44
C LEU A 82 12.50 -0.27 -13.39
N ARG A 83 12.22 -0.39 -14.68
CA ARG A 83 13.15 -0.14 -15.80
C ARG A 83 12.51 0.80 -16.80
N GLN A 84 13.32 1.43 -17.61
CA GLN A 84 12.83 2.25 -18.74
C GLN A 84 11.89 1.43 -19.62
N GLY A 85 10.72 2.00 -19.92
CA GLY A 85 9.63 1.38 -20.67
C GLY A 85 8.57 0.70 -19.83
N ASP A 86 8.80 0.48 -18.51
CA ASP A 86 7.79 -0.09 -17.63
C ASP A 86 6.60 0.85 -17.46
N LYS A 87 5.41 0.27 -17.34
CA LYS A 87 4.17 1.00 -17.09
C LYS A 87 3.91 1.14 -15.60
N VAL A 88 3.36 2.29 -15.21
CA VAL A 88 3.04 2.62 -13.81
C VAL A 88 1.66 3.24 -13.70
N ASN A 89 0.94 2.93 -12.63
CA ASN A 89 -0.32 3.57 -12.26
C ASN A 89 -0.03 4.96 -11.70
N LEU A 90 -0.80 5.96 -12.11
CA LEU A 90 -0.66 7.34 -11.65
C LEU A 90 -1.99 7.88 -11.11
N GLU A 91 -1.92 8.58 -9.98
CA GLU A 91 -3.02 9.32 -9.37
C GLU A 91 -2.49 10.61 -8.76
N ARG A 92 -3.16 11.76 -9.01
CA ARG A 92 -2.87 13.02 -8.34
C ARG A 92 -3.35 13.01 -6.90
N ALA A 93 -2.73 13.81 -6.05
CA ALA A 93 -3.26 14.09 -4.73
C ALA A 93 -4.68 14.69 -4.83
N ILE A 94 -5.54 14.36 -3.84
CA ILE A 94 -6.93 14.79 -3.78
C ILE A 94 -7.00 16.32 -3.73
N SER A 95 -7.84 16.91 -4.59
CA SER A 95 -8.30 18.30 -4.51
C SER A 95 -9.69 18.39 -3.86
N GLY A 96 -10.15 19.62 -3.53
CA GLY A 96 -11.40 19.82 -2.79
C GLY A 96 -12.68 19.33 -3.49
N ASP A 97 -12.66 19.12 -4.81
CA ASP A 97 -13.86 18.81 -5.62
C ASP A 97 -13.91 17.36 -6.11
N VAL A 98 -13.01 16.47 -5.64
CA VAL A 98 -12.94 15.07 -6.09
C VAL A 98 -13.89 14.17 -5.30
N ARG A 99 -14.62 13.28 -6.02
CA ARG A 99 -15.40 12.22 -5.38
C ARG A 99 -14.47 11.15 -4.80
N PHE A 100 -14.77 10.71 -3.60
CA PHE A 100 -14.06 9.62 -2.92
C PHE A 100 -14.59 8.25 -3.43
N GLY A 101 -14.08 7.82 -4.60
CA GLY A 101 -14.58 6.60 -5.27
C GLY A 101 -14.01 5.28 -4.74
N GLY A 102 -12.88 5.33 -4.02
CA GLY A 102 -12.23 4.18 -3.40
C GLY A 102 -12.27 4.25 -1.87
N HIS A 103 -11.09 4.33 -1.23
CA HIS A 103 -10.94 4.52 0.21
C HIS A 103 -9.80 5.51 0.49
N MET A 104 -9.59 5.87 1.75
CA MET A 104 -8.52 6.78 2.15
C MET A 104 -7.16 6.11 1.95
N VAL A 105 -6.41 6.54 0.92
CA VAL A 105 -5.07 6.06 0.60
C VAL A 105 -4.08 7.17 0.88
N GLN A 106 -3.03 6.87 1.66
CA GLN A 106 -2.01 7.84 2.03
C GLN A 106 -0.92 7.95 0.97
N GLY A 107 -0.68 6.87 0.21
CA GLY A 107 0.48 6.70 -0.65
C GLY A 107 1.71 6.22 0.12
N HIS A 108 1.52 5.67 1.31
CA HIS A 108 2.57 5.20 2.20
C HIS A 108 2.60 3.66 2.22
N ILE A 109 3.42 3.11 1.34
CA ILE A 109 3.49 1.67 1.14
C ILE A 109 4.02 0.97 2.39
N ASP A 110 3.28 0.01 2.89
CA ASP A 110 3.62 -0.80 4.06
C ASP A 110 4.60 -1.92 3.69
N THR A 111 4.31 -2.62 2.59
CA THR A 111 5.07 -3.78 2.11
C THR A 111 4.84 -4.01 0.62
N VAL A 112 5.45 -5.07 0.09
CA VAL A 112 5.12 -5.61 -1.23
C VAL A 112 4.52 -7.00 -1.10
N ALA A 113 3.77 -7.42 -2.11
CA ALA A 113 3.27 -8.79 -2.22
C ALA A 113 3.63 -9.38 -3.58
N GLU A 114 3.89 -10.67 -3.61
CA GLU A 114 4.11 -11.45 -4.82
C GLU A 114 2.77 -11.94 -5.39
N ILE A 115 2.58 -11.85 -6.70
CA ILE A 115 1.45 -12.47 -7.39
C ILE A 115 1.73 -13.97 -7.53
N ILE A 116 1.06 -14.79 -6.72
CA ILE A 116 1.28 -16.24 -6.71
C ILE A 116 0.25 -17.04 -7.49
N ASN A 117 -0.90 -16.44 -7.84
CA ASN A 117 -1.91 -17.06 -8.69
C ASN A 117 -2.76 -16.02 -9.42
N GLN A 118 -3.20 -16.38 -10.63
CA GLN A 118 -4.13 -15.62 -11.46
C GLN A 118 -5.15 -16.58 -12.06
N GLN A 119 -6.41 -16.43 -11.71
CA GLN A 119 -7.50 -17.25 -12.21
C GLN A 119 -8.48 -16.38 -13.01
N LYS A 120 -8.60 -16.64 -14.32
CA LYS A 120 -9.57 -15.95 -15.16
C LYS A 120 -10.98 -16.53 -14.93
N GLU A 121 -11.91 -15.64 -14.71
CA GLU A 121 -13.34 -15.90 -14.65
C GLU A 121 -14.02 -15.28 -15.89
N THR A 122 -15.34 -15.46 -16.04
CA THR A 122 -16.08 -14.98 -17.22
C THR A 122 -15.89 -13.48 -17.49
N ASN A 123 -15.92 -12.64 -16.45
CA ASN A 123 -15.86 -11.17 -16.56
C ASN A 123 -14.88 -10.53 -15.57
N SER A 124 -14.04 -11.33 -14.95
CA SER A 124 -13.11 -10.87 -13.91
C SER A 124 -11.85 -11.73 -13.87
N ILE A 125 -10.86 -11.30 -13.11
CA ILE A 125 -9.68 -12.08 -12.77
C ILE A 125 -9.54 -12.09 -11.24
N ILE A 126 -9.38 -13.27 -10.67
CA ILE A 126 -9.02 -13.45 -9.28
C ILE A 126 -7.49 -13.52 -9.19
N TYR A 127 -6.92 -12.64 -8.38
CA TYR A 127 -5.49 -12.65 -8.06
C TYR A 127 -5.29 -13.13 -6.63
N THR A 128 -4.28 -13.96 -6.42
CA THR A 128 -3.81 -14.35 -5.09
C THR A 128 -2.43 -13.75 -4.86
N PHE A 129 -2.28 -13.10 -3.72
CA PHE A 129 -1.05 -12.41 -3.33
C PHE A 129 -0.48 -13.03 -2.06
N LYS A 130 0.85 -13.10 -1.98
CA LYS A 130 1.59 -13.47 -0.76
C LYS A 130 2.39 -12.28 -0.27
N LEU A 131 2.14 -11.85 0.95
CA LEU A 131 2.88 -10.72 1.55
C LEU A 131 4.35 -11.08 1.78
N ARG A 132 5.27 -10.14 1.51
CA ARG A 132 6.67 -10.23 1.90
C ARG A 132 6.82 -10.16 3.42
N ASP A 133 6.14 -9.22 4.05
CA ASP A 133 6.19 -8.97 5.49
C ASP A 133 4.89 -9.46 6.13
N PRO A 134 4.92 -10.64 6.82
CA PRO A 134 3.71 -11.35 7.27
C PRO A 134 2.83 -10.60 8.26
N GLU A 135 3.41 -9.69 9.06
CA GLU A 135 2.69 -8.93 10.08
C GLU A 135 1.54 -8.09 9.51
N PHE A 136 1.65 -7.66 8.25
CA PHE A 136 0.61 -6.83 7.62
C PHE A 136 -0.66 -7.61 7.27
N ILE A 137 -0.64 -8.94 7.27
CA ILE A 137 -1.85 -9.74 7.03
C ILE A 137 -2.95 -9.48 8.07
N ASN A 138 -2.57 -9.07 9.29
CA ASN A 138 -3.50 -8.81 10.38
C ASN A 138 -4.38 -7.56 10.14
N TYR A 139 -4.01 -6.70 9.20
CA TYR A 139 -4.79 -5.51 8.80
C TYR A 139 -5.67 -5.78 7.58
N ILE A 140 -5.53 -6.95 6.94
CA ILE A 140 -6.31 -7.33 5.76
C ILE A 140 -7.49 -8.19 6.18
N VAL A 141 -8.71 -7.72 5.89
CA VAL A 141 -9.93 -8.39 6.30
C VAL A 141 -10.84 -8.70 5.10
N HIS A 142 -11.59 -9.80 5.18
CA HIS A 142 -12.57 -10.15 4.15
C HIS A 142 -13.58 -9.01 3.95
N LYS A 143 -13.80 -8.61 2.70
CA LYS A 143 -14.64 -7.48 2.29
C LYS A 143 -14.13 -6.10 2.74
N GLY A 144 -12.93 -6.02 3.30
CA GLY A 144 -12.24 -4.75 3.56
C GLY A 144 -11.58 -4.19 2.30
N PHE A 145 -11.07 -2.97 2.42
CA PHE A 145 -10.27 -2.33 1.40
C PHE A 145 -8.80 -2.73 1.49
N ILE A 146 -8.14 -2.72 0.33
CA ILE A 146 -6.69 -2.79 0.20
C ILE A 146 -6.26 -1.94 -0.99
N CYS A 147 -5.15 -1.23 -0.88
CA CYS A 147 -4.55 -0.51 -2.00
C CYS A 147 -3.40 -1.34 -2.58
N ILE A 148 -3.49 -1.68 -3.87
CA ILE A 148 -2.50 -2.48 -4.60
C ILE A 148 -2.00 -1.68 -5.80
N ASP A 149 -0.68 -1.37 -5.83
CA ASP A 149 -0.08 -0.48 -6.84
C ASP A 149 -0.94 0.78 -7.08
N GLY A 150 -1.48 1.40 -6.01
CA GLY A 150 -2.31 2.58 -6.06
C GLY A 150 -3.78 2.33 -6.40
N THR A 151 -4.20 1.09 -6.58
CA THR A 151 -5.59 0.75 -6.90
C THR A 151 -6.34 0.30 -5.66
N SER A 152 -7.43 1.00 -5.31
CA SER A 152 -8.37 0.59 -4.25
C SER A 152 -9.17 -0.63 -4.69
N LEU A 153 -9.03 -1.73 -3.96
CA LEU A 153 -9.65 -3.01 -4.28
C LEU A 153 -10.32 -3.62 -3.06
N THR A 154 -11.29 -4.50 -3.30
CA THR A 154 -11.98 -5.24 -2.24
C THR A 154 -11.37 -6.63 -2.07
N VAL A 155 -11.04 -6.97 -0.84
CA VAL A 155 -10.55 -8.30 -0.46
C VAL A 155 -11.68 -9.31 -0.49
N ILE A 156 -11.50 -10.44 -1.19
CA ILE A 156 -12.51 -11.52 -1.27
C ILE A 156 -12.15 -12.74 -0.41
N SER A 157 -10.90 -12.89 -0.02
CA SER A 157 -10.45 -13.98 0.86
C SER A 157 -9.13 -13.61 1.54
N VAL A 158 -8.92 -14.12 2.75
CA VAL A 158 -7.67 -13.97 3.51
C VAL A 158 -7.34 -15.32 4.15
N ASP A 159 -6.10 -15.76 4.04
CA ASP A 159 -5.55 -16.89 4.77
C ASP A 159 -4.40 -16.41 5.67
N TYR A 160 -4.69 -16.28 6.95
CA TYR A 160 -3.74 -15.81 7.97
C TYR A 160 -2.60 -16.82 8.24
N LYS A 161 -2.75 -18.09 7.85
CA LYS A 161 -1.71 -19.12 8.07
C LYS A 161 -0.62 -19.05 7.01
N THR A 162 -1.02 -18.79 5.78
CA THR A 162 -0.10 -18.71 4.63
C THR A 162 0.32 -17.27 4.29
N ASN A 163 -0.24 -16.27 4.99
CA ASN A 163 -0.04 -14.83 4.74
C ASN A 163 -0.43 -14.44 3.31
N THR A 164 -1.57 -14.99 2.84
CA THR A 164 -2.07 -14.75 1.50
C THR A 164 -3.47 -14.14 1.53
N PHE A 165 -3.79 -13.37 0.51
CA PHE A 165 -5.12 -12.82 0.33
C PHE A 165 -5.48 -12.80 -1.16
N GLN A 166 -6.78 -12.63 -1.44
CA GLN A 166 -7.29 -12.58 -2.80
C GLN A 166 -8.14 -11.34 -3.02
N ILE A 167 -8.07 -10.85 -4.26
CA ILE A 167 -9.00 -9.85 -4.80
C ILE A 167 -9.62 -10.36 -6.08
N MET A 168 -10.75 -9.76 -6.47
CA MET A 168 -11.35 -9.97 -7.79
C MET A 168 -11.34 -8.63 -8.53
N MET A 169 -10.76 -8.62 -9.73
CA MET A 169 -10.68 -7.44 -10.57
C MET A 169 -11.65 -7.57 -11.74
N VAL A 170 -12.67 -6.70 -11.79
CA VAL A 170 -13.66 -6.65 -12.88
C VAL A 170 -13.05 -6.06 -14.15
N ALA A 171 -13.66 -6.38 -15.32
CA ALA A 171 -13.14 -6.01 -16.63
C ALA A 171 -12.87 -4.50 -16.81
N TYR A 172 -13.72 -3.64 -16.26
CA TYR A 172 -13.51 -2.19 -16.34
C TYR A 172 -12.20 -1.78 -15.64
N THR A 173 -11.96 -2.24 -14.42
CA THR A 173 -10.74 -1.94 -13.68
C THR A 173 -9.50 -2.49 -14.41
N GLN A 174 -9.60 -3.69 -14.98
CA GLN A 174 -8.50 -4.29 -15.77
C GLN A 174 -8.06 -3.38 -16.93
N SER A 175 -8.95 -2.61 -17.53
CA SER A 175 -8.64 -1.70 -18.64
C SER A 175 -8.00 -0.37 -18.19
N LYS A 176 -7.92 -0.11 -16.88
CA LYS A 176 -7.50 1.19 -16.31
C LYS A 176 -6.22 1.13 -15.49
N VAL A 177 -5.72 -0.07 -15.18
CA VAL A 177 -4.59 -0.26 -14.29
C VAL A 177 -3.56 -1.23 -14.88
N ILE A 178 -2.32 -1.19 -14.36
CA ILE A 178 -1.22 -2.02 -14.87
C ILE A 178 -1.28 -3.49 -14.41
N MET A 179 -2.12 -3.84 -13.44
CA MET A 179 -2.18 -5.20 -12.88
C MET A 179 -2.30 -6.31 -13.95
N PRO A 180 -3.10 -6.19 -15.02
CA PRO A 180 -3.18 -7.21 -16.07
C PRO A 180 -1.91 -7.38 -16.90
N LEU A 181 -0.97 -6.44 -16.84
CA LEU A 181 0.33 -6.52 -17.52
C LEU A 181 1.35 -7.32 -16.71
N LYS A 182 1.10 -7.52 -15.42
CA LYS A 182 1.96 -8.26 -14.50
C LYS A 182 1.79 -9.78 -14.67
N LYS A 183 2.83 -10.51 -14.27
CA LYS A 183 2.93 -11.98 -14.36
C LYS A 183 3.01 -12.61 -12.98
N LEU A 184 2.86 -13.91 -12.91
CA LEU A 184 3.18 -14.69 -11.70
C LEU A 184 4.64 -14.46 -11.30
N GLY A 185 4.88 -14.22 -10.02
CA GLY A 185 6.20 -13.87 -9.48
C GLY A 185 6.50 -12.37 -9.45
N ASP A 186 5.72 -11.54 -10.14
CA ASP A 186 5.89 -10.09 -10.05
C ASP A 186 5.42 -9.55 -8.69
N PHE A 187 6.07 -8.47 -8.23
CA PHE A 187 5.73 -7.78 -7.00
C PHE A 187 4.82 -6.58 -7.23
N VAL A 188 3.91 -6.38 -6.29
CA VAL A 188 3.01 -5.22 -6.20
C VAL A 188 3.19 -4.49 -4.87
N ASN A 189 3.02 -3.17 -4.87
CA ASN A 189 3.02 -2.37 -3.65
C ASN A 189 1.70 -2.58 -2.90
N ILE A 190 1.79 -2.72 -1.58
CA ILE A 190 0.65 -2.89 -0.70
C ILE A 190 0.62 -1.76 0.34
N GLU A 191 -0.50 -1.05 0.38
CA GLU A 191 -0.87 -0.20 1.50
C GLU A 191 -2.14 -0.77 2.13
N VAL A 192 -2.06 -1.17 3.40
CA VAL A 192 -3.24 -1.66 4.16
C VAL A 192 -4.07 -0.48 4.65
N ASP A 193 -5.37 -0.70 4.86
CA ASP A 193 -6.28 0.36 5.31
C ASP A 193 -5.80 0.98 6.64
N LEU A 194 -5.66 2.31 6.64
CA LEU A 194 -5.24 3.10 7.80
C LEU A 194 -6.12 2.85 9.02
N THR A 195 -7.42 2.63 8.82
CA THR A 195 -8.38 2.35 9.90
C THR A 195 -7.96 1.12 10.70
N GLY A 196 -7.56 0.05 10.02
CA GLY A 196 -7.06 -1.17 10.67
C GLY A 196 -5.80 -0.91 11.50
N LYS A 197 -4.85 -0.14 10.97
CA LYS A 197 -3.61 0.23 11.69
C LYS A 197 -3.90 1.04 12.96
N LEU A 198 -4.79 2.03 12.87
CA LEU A 198 -5.16 2.87 14.02
C LEU A 198 -5.87 2.06 15.11
N ILE A 199 -6.83 1.22 14.74
CA ILE A 199 -7.55 0.38 15.71
C ILE A 199 -6.60 -0.59 16.41
N ALA A 200 -5.75 -1.30 15.65
CA ALA A 200 -4.80 -2.25 16.22
C ALA A 200 -3.82 -1.56 17.18
N GLN A 201 -3.31 -0.38 16.84
CA GLN A 201 -2.43 0.39 17.71
C GLN A 201 -3.15 0.81 19.01
N GLN A 202 -4.39 1.29 18.92
CA GLN A 202 -5.15 1.68 20.11
C GLN A 202 -5.43 0.50 21.04
N VAL A 203 -5.79 -0.66 20.47
CA VAL A 203 -5.99 -1.89 21.24
C VAL A 203 -4.69 -2.33 21.91
N GLN A 204 -3.57 -2.29 21.20
CA GLN A 204 -2.26 -2.65 21.75
C GLN A 204 -1.86 -1.74 22.92
N ILE A 205 -2.02 -0.42 22.77
CA ILE A 205 -1.75 0.55 23.84
C ILE A 205 -2.65 0.28 25.05
N ALA A 206 -3.94 0.05 24.84
CA ALA A 206 -4.88 -0.23 25.92
C ALA A 206 -4.52 -1.52 26.68
N LEU A 207 -4.13 -2.58 25.97
CA LEU A 207 -3.69 -3.84 26.59
C LEU A 207 -2.37 -3.67 27.35
N GLN A 208 -1.39 -2.96 26.76
CA GLN A 208 -0.12 -2.69 27.44
C GLN A 208 -0.35 -1.92 28.74
N HIS A 209 -1.21 -0.90 28.73
CA HIS A 209 -1.54 -0.14 29.93
C HIS A 209 -2.21 -1.01 31.02
N GLN A 210 -3.12 -1.93 30.62
CA GLN A 210 -3.77 -2.83 31.57
C GLN A 210 -2.85 -3.92 32.15
N LEU A 211 -1.74 -4.24 31.46
CA LEU A 211 -0.79 -5.28 31.85
C LEU A 211 0.52 -4.72 32.43
N SER A 212 0.69 -3.38 32.47
CA SER A 212 1.87 -2.76 33.03
C SER A 212 1.99 -3.01 34.53
N ASP A 213 3.21 -2.96 35.07
CA ASP A 213 3.46 -3.11 36.52
C ASP A 213 2.77 -2.01 37.34
N ASP A 214 2.60 -0.82 36.74
CA ASP A 214 1.93 0.33 37.37
C ASP A 214 0.40 0.28 37.22
N ALA A 215 -0.17 -0.74 36.57
CA ALA A 215 -1.62 -0.86 36.40
C ALA A 215 -2.28 -1.12 37.75
N PRO A 216 -3.42 -0.45 38.07
CA PRO A 216 -4.18 -0.74 39.28
C PRO A 216 -4.50 -2.24 39.43
N ALA A 217 -4.43 -2.75 40.66
CA ALA A 217 -4.62 -4.18 40.91
C ALA A 217 -6.05 -4.69 40.54
N ASP A 218 -7.01 -3.78 40.46
CA ASP A 218 -8.40 -4.04 40.08
C ASP A 218 -8.65 -3.92 38.58
N THR A 219 -7.61 -3.73 37.75
CA THR A 219 -7.73 -3.68 36.30
C THR A 219 -8.33 -5.01 35.81
N PRO A 220 -9.45 -5.01 35.05
CA PRO A 220 -10.20 -6.23 34.72
C PRO A 220 -9.36 -7.35 34.09
N LEU A 221 -8.46 -7.03 33.19
CA LEU A 221 -7.62 -8.02 32.53
C LEU A 221 -6.56 -8.60 33.48
N LYS A 222 -5.91 -7.77 34.30
CA LYS A 222 -4.91 -8.19 35.29
C LYS A 222 -5.58 -9.12 36.35
N ALA A 223 -6.72 -8.69 36.92
CA ALA A 223 -7.48 -9.48 37.88
C ALA A 223 -7.98 -10.81 37.30
N TYR A 224 -8.27 -10.87 36.00
CA TYR A 224 -8.65 -12.14 35.34
C TYR A 224 -7.44 -13.06 35.16
N ILE A 225 -6.30 -12.56 34.77
CA ILE A 225 -5.05 -13.32 34.62
C ILE A 225 -4.58 -13.88 35.95
N ASP A 226 -4.61 -13.06 37.02
CA ASP A 226 -4.22 -13.50 38.37
C ASP A 226 -5.10 -14.65 38.87
N ARG A 227 -6.42 -14.57 38.65
CA ARG A 227 -7.35 -15.68 38.95
C ARG A 227 -7.04 -16.96 38.18
N LEU A 228 -6.65 -16.86 36.90
CA LEU A 228 -6.28 -18.03 36.10
C LEU A 228 -4.98 -18.68 36.62
N ILE A 229 -4.01 -17.87 37.01
CA ILE A 229 -2.74 -18.33 37.57
C ILE A 229 -3.00 -19.05 38.91
N GLU A 230 -3.76 -18.44 39.81
CA GLU A 230 -4.14 -19.04 41.10
C GLU A 230 -4.86 -20.37 40.92
N ALA A 231 -5.85 -20.44 40.01
CA ALA A 231 -6.59 -21.67 39.72
C ALA A 231 -5.67 -22.77 39.18
N LYS A 232 -4.70 -22.43 38.33
CA LYS A 232 -3.75 -23.38 37.78
C LYS A 232 -2.76 -23.88 38.84
N LEU A 233 -2.25 -23.02 39.70
CA LEU A 233 -1.37 -23.39 40.79
C LEU A 233 -2.09 -24.30 41.84
N ALA A 234 -3.39 -24.06 42.10
CA ALA A 234 -4.18 -24.91 42.97
C ALA A 234 -4.44 -26.31 42.39
N SER A 235 -4.54 -26.44 41.07
CA SER A 235 -4.74 -27.73 40.38
C SER A 235 -3.47 -28.58 40.23
N THR A 236 -2.31 -28.04 40.56
CA THR A 236 -1.00 -28.72 40.42
C THR A 236 -0.47 -29.22 41.78
N LYS A 237 -1.18 -28.95 42.86
CA LYS A 237 -0.99 -29.52 44.20
C LYS A 237 -1.94 -30.67 44.44
#